data_09af9c46021a73637ade61d5fbf611ac
#
_entry.id   09af9c46021a73637ade61d5fbf611ac
#
_cell.length_a   1.000
_cell.length_b   1.000
_cell.length_c   1.000
_cell.angle_alpha   90.00
_cell.angle_beta   90.00
_cell.angle_gamma   90.00
#
_symmetry.space_group_name_H-M   'P 1'
#
loop_
_entity.id
_entity.type
_entity.pdbx_description
1 polymer ?
#
loop_
_entity_poly.entity_id
_entity_poly.type
_entity_poly.pdbx_seq_one_letter_code
_entity_poly.pdbx_strand_id
1 'polypeptide(L)'
;MDKKIYTFDEAFKASKDYFTGDELAAKVWVNKYTLKDAYGKKKKKTPTDMHRRLASEVARVEKKYPNPLSEQELFDLFDHFRYIIPQGSPMTGIGNNYQIASLSNCFVI
;
A
#
# COMPACT_ATOMS: atom_id res chain seq x y z
N MET A 1 -7.88 -3.33 20.07
CA MET A 1 -6.61 -3.87 19.54
C MET A 1 -6.70 -3.97 18.04
N ASP A 2 -5.71 -3.43 17.38
CA ASP A 2 -5.65 -3.57 15.93
C ASP A 2 -5.34 -5.01 15.55
N LYS A 3 -6.11 -5.51 14.59
CA LYS A 3 -5.88 -6.83 14.04
C LYS A 3 -4.61 -6.82 13.21
N LYS A 4 -3.71 -7.78 13.43
CA LYS A 4 -2.41 -7.83 12.75
C LYS A 4 -2.40 -8.71 11.50
N ILE A 5 -3.39 -9.59 11.34
CA ILE A 5 -3.49 -10.52 10.23
C ILE A 5 -4.92 -10.54 9.74
N TYR A 6 -5.10 -10.51 8.42
CA TYR A 6 -6.41 -10.50 7.76
C TYR A 6 -6.54 -11.67 6.83
N THR A 7 -7.76 -12.26 6.76
CA THR A 7 -8.07 -13.27 5.77
C THR A 7 -8.33 -12.60 4.42
N PHE A 8 -8.34 -13.41 3.35
CA PHE A 8 -8.71 -12.90 2.02
C PHE A 8 -10.11 -12.27 2.04
N ASP A 9 -11.07 -12.94 2.66
CA ASP A 9 -12.46 -12.46 2.68
C ASP A 9 -12.59 -11.11 3.42
N GLU A 10 -11.90 -10.96 4.54
CA GLU A 10 -11.91 -9.70 5.28
C GLU A 10 -11.30 -8.56 4.45
N ALA A 11 -10.15 -8.80 3.83
CA ALA A 11 -9.47 -7.82 3.00
C ALA A 11 -10.27 -7.52 1.72
N PHE A 12 -10.85 -8.54 1.10
CA PHE A 12 -11.67 -8.39 -0.11
C PHE A 12 -12.89 -7.53 0.17
N LYS A 13 -13.62 -7.82 1.24
CA LYS A 13 -14.82 -7.06 1.60
C LYS A 13 -14.50 -5.59 1.85
N ALA A 14 -13.48 -5.31 2.64
CA ALA A 14 -13.07 -3.95 2.95
C ALA A 14 -12.58 -3.20 1.70
N SER A 15 -11.82 -3.89 0.84
CA SER A 15 -11.29 -3.30 -0.40
C SER A 15 -12.39 -3.06 -1.43
N LYS A 16 -13.39 -3.93 -1.49
CA LYS A 16 -14.56 -3.74 -2.36
C LYS A 16 -15.27 -2.43 -2.02
N ASP A 17 -15.45 -2.14 -0.74
CA ASP A 17 -16.04 -0.87 -0.32
C ASP A 17 -15.16 0.31 -0.75
N TYR A 18 -13.85 0.20 -0.62
CA TYR A 18 -12.92 1.24 -1.07
C TYR A 18 -13.06 1.53 -2.56
N PHE A 19 -13.22 0.49 -3.38
CA PHE A 19 -13.37 0.62 -4.84
C PHE A 19 -14.83 0.80 -5.29
N THR A 20 -15.71 1.17 -4.38
CA THR A 20 -17.13 1.44 -4.66
C THR A 20 -17.86 0.28 -5.36
N GLY A 21 -17.57 -0.94 -4.92
CA GLY A 21 -18.21 -2.16 -5.41
C GLY A 21 -17.51 -2.86 -6.56
N ASP A 22 -16.36 -2.35 -7.02
CA ASP A 22 -15.59 -3.00 -8.09
C ASP A 22 -14.86 -4.22 -7.54
N GLU A 23 -15.44 -5.40 -7.78
CA GLU A 23 -14.91 -6.66 -7.26
C GLU A 23 -13.59 -7.05 -7.89
N LEU A 24 -13.40 -6.76 -9.19
CA LEU A 24 -12.16 -7.09 -9.88
C LEU A 24 -10.99 -6.27 -9.33
N ALA A 25 -11.19 -4.97 -9.14
CA ALA A 25 -10.18 -4.10 -8.57
C ALA A 25 -9.80 -4.55 -7.16
N ALA A 26 -10.80 -4.86 -6.33
CA ALA A 26 -10.56 -5.34 -4.96
C ALA A 26 -9.78 -6.65 -4.94
N LYS A 27 -10.16 -7.61 -5.78
CA LYS A 27 -9.52 -8.92 -5.86
C LYS A 27 -8.05 -8.80 -6.30
N VAL A 28 -7.79 -8.00 -7.32
CA VAL A 28 -6.42 -7.77 -7.82
C VAL A 28 -5.56 -7.12 -6.74
N TRP A 29 -6.07 -6.10 -6.06
CA TRP A 29 -5.32 -5.44 -5.01
C TRP A 29 -4.99 -6.39 -3.86
N VAL A 30 -5.97 -7.15 -3.38
CA VAL A 30 -5.76 -8.07 -2.26
C VAL A 30 -4.74 -9.16 -2.61
N ASN A 31 -4.80 -9.69 -3.83
CA ASN A 31 -3.88 -10.75 -4.24
C ASN A 31 -2.46 -10.26 -4.52
N LYS A 32 -2.31 -9.08 -5.13
CA LYS A 32 -1.02 -8.62 -5.63
C LYS A 32 -0.34 -7.58 -4.75
N TYR A 33 -1.09 -6.66 -4.15
CA TYR A 33 -0.51 -5.43 -3.61
C TYR A 33 -0.64 -5.25 -2.10
N THR A 34 -1.50 -6.01 -1.43
CA THR A 34 -1.59 -5.90 0.02
C THR A 34 -0.29 -6.35 0.69
N LEU A 35 0.07 -5.68 1.79
CA LEU A 35 1.28 -6.04 2.54
C LEU A 35 1.12 -7.45 3.12
N LYS A 36 2.13 -8.29 2.89
CA LYS A 36 2.18 -9.65 3.41
C LYS A 36 3.46 -9.85 4.21
N ASP A 37 3.40 -10.71 5.23
CA ASP A 37 4.61 -11.08 5.95
C ASP A 37 5.41 -12.15 5.17
N ALA A 38 6.51 -12.63 5.76
CA ALA A 38 7.38 -13.61 5.11
C ALA A 38 6.69 -14.95 4.83
N TYR A 39 5.56 -15.20 5.48
CA TYR A 39 4.76 -16.42 5.31
C TYR A 39 3.53 -16.21 4.42
N GLY A 40 3.42 -15.04 3.79
CA GLY A 40 2.32 -14.72 2.90
C GLY A 40 1.03 -14.29 3.59
N LYS A 41 1.05 -14.08 4.89
CA LYS A 41 -0.13 -13.63 5.64
C LYS A 41 -0.35 -12.13 5.47
N LYS A 42 -1.58 -11.74 5.18
CA LYS A 42 -1.95 -10.36 4.87
C LYS A 42 -1.94 -9.48 6.10
N LYS A 43 -1.23 -8.36 6.04
CA LYS A 43 -1.09 -7.41 7.15
C LYS A 43 -1.97 -6.18 6.99
N LYS A 44 -2.48 -5.92 5.80
CA LYS A 44 -3.32 -4.78 5.48
C LYS A 44 -4.58 -5.25 4.76
N LYS A 45 -5.68 -4.54 4.94
CA LYS A 45 -6.97 -4.96 4.38
C LYS A 45 -7.52 -4.01 3.30
N THR A 46 -7.03 -2.77 3.20
CA THR A 46 -7.52 -1.80 2.22
C THR A 46 -6.38 -1.04 1.56
N PRO A 47 -6.61 -0.47 0.35
CA PRO A 47 -5.66 0.46 -0.25
C PRO A 47 -5.39 1.69 0.62
N THR A 48 -6.34 2.13 1.44
CA THR A 48 -6.10 3.22 2.39
C THR A 48 -4.95 2.86 3.35
N ASP A 49 -4.95 1.65 3.89
CA ASP A 49 -3.86 1.17 4.74
C ASP A 49 -2.53 1.17 3.99
N MET A 50 -2.54 0.75 2.73
CA MET A 50 -1.35 0.77 1.88
C MET A 50 -0.84 2.21 1.67
N HIS A 51 -1.72 3.12 1.32
CA HIS A 51 -1.35 4.52 1.09
C HIS A 51 -0.83 5.18 2.36
N ARG A 52 -1.38 4.84 3.51
CA ARG A 52 -0.87 5.34 4.80
C ARG A 52 0.54 4.83 5.06
N ARG A 53 0.82 3.57 4.76
CA ARG A 53 2.16 3.00 4.89
C ARG A 53 3.16 3.70 3.97
N LEU A 54 2.78 3.92 2.70
CA LEU A 54 3.63 4.63 1.75
C LEU A 54 3.91 6.06 2.21
N ALA A 55 2.87 6.77 2.63
CA ALA A 55 3.01 8.16 3.10
C ALA A 55 3.90 8.25 4.33
N SER A 56 3.75 7.32 5.27
CA SER A 56 4.57 7.27 6.48
C SER A 56 6.05 7.08 6.15
N GLU A 57 6.35 6.15 5.26
CA GLU A 57 7.74 5.85 4.90
C GLU A 57 8.38 6.99 4.08
N VAL A 58 7.65 7.57 3.14
CA VAL A 58 8.15 8.72 2.37
C VAL A 58 8.35 9.92 3.29
N ALA A 59 7.43 10.16 4.23
CA ALA A 59 7.57 11.25 5.19
C ALA A 59 8.83 11.10 6.05
N ARG A 60 9.17 9.86 6.43
CA ARG A 60 10.40 9.58 7.17
C ARG A 60 11.65 10.02 6.41
N VAL A 61 11.69 9.76 5.11
CA VAL A 61 12.81 10.18 4.25
C VAL A 61 12.76 11.69 3.99
N GLU A 62 11.56 12.24 3.82
CA GLU A 62 11.35 13.66 3.54
C GLU A 62 11.92 14.58 4.61
N LYS A 63 11.97 14.12 5.86
CA LYS A 63 12.51 14.88 6.99
C LYS A 63 13.97 15.30 6.82
N LYS A 64 14.68 14.69 5.90
CA LYS A 64 16.09 15.04 5.59
C LYS A 64 16.23 16.31 4.76
N TYR A 65 15.14 16.84 4.23
CA TYR A 65 15.15 17.96 3.30
C TYR A 65 14.50 19.20 3.91
N PRO A 66 14.87 20.41 3.42
CA PRO A 66 14.16 21.63 3.84
C PRO A 66 12.71 21.59 3.36
N ASN A 67 11.81 22.13 4.17
CA ASN A 67 10.37 22.17 3.85
C ASN A 67 9.75 20.80 3.54
N PRO A 68 9.91 19.81 4.43
CA PRO A 68 9.42 18.48 4.14
C PRO A 68 7.89 18.42 4.07
N LEU A 69 7.37 17.60 3.18
CA LEU A 69 5.94 17.27 3.16
C LEU A 69 5.60 16.43 4.38
N SER A 70 4.43 16.69 4.98
CA SER A 70 3.96 15.89 6.10
C SER A 70 3.39 14.54 5.63
N GLU A 71 3.27 13.60 6.56
CA GLU A 71 2.63 12.31 6.26
C GLU A 71 1.20 12.51 5.74
N GLN A 72 0.44 13.43 6.33
CA GLN A 72 -0.93 13.69 5.90
C GLN A 72 -0.99 14.28 4.49
N GLU A 73 -0.09 15.21 4.16
CA GLU A 73 -0.01 15.77 2.81
C GLU A 73 0.31 14.68 1.78
N LEU A 74 1.26 13.80 2.09
CA LEU A 74 1.62 12.68 1.23
C LEU A 74 0.48 11.69 1.07
N PHE A 75 -0.19 11.37 2.18
CA PHE A 75 -1.35 10.49 2.16
C PHE A 75 -2.45 11.04 1.25
N ASP A 76 -2.73 12.34 1.34
CA ASP A 76 -3.75 12.98 0.51
C ASP A 76 -3.39 12.93 -0.98
N LEU A 77 -2.10 12.92 -1.33
CA LEU A 77 -1.65 12.77 -2.72
C LEU A 77 -1.85 11.34 -3.23
N PHE A 78 -1.70 10.35 -2.37
CA PHE A 78 -1.79 8.93 -2.74
C PHE A 78 -3.21 8.37 -2.71
N ASP A 79 -3.98 8.67 -1.66
CA ASP A 79 -5.21 7.93 -1.40
C ASP A 79 -6.25 8.12 -2.49
N HIS A 80 -7.01 7.07 -2.75
CA HIS A 80 -7.92 6.94 -3.87
C HIS A 80 -7.24 7.12 -5.24
N PHE A 81 -5.90 6.94 -5.28
CA PHE A 81 -5.09 7.06 -6.51
C PHE A 81 -5.31 8.41 -7.21
N ARG A 82 -5.42 9.47 -6.39
CA ARG A 82 -5.91 10.78 -6.85
C ARG A 82 -4.88 11.54 -7.66
N TYR A 83 -3.67 11.72 -7.12
CA TYR A 83 -2.63 12.54 -7.75
C TYR A 83 -1.38 11.73 -8.07
N ILE A 84 -0.99 10.82 -7.17
CA ILE A 84 0.20 9.98 -7.34
C ILE A 84 -0.25 8.53 -7.33
N ILE A 85 0.05 7.82 -8.40
CA ILE A 85 -0.28 6.40 -8.54
C ILE A 85 1.04 5.63 -8.58
N PRO A 86 1.43 4.95 -7.48
CA PRO A 86 2.66 4.17 -7.47
C PRO A 86 2.54 2.96 -8.41
N GLN A 87 3.67 2.51 -8.92
CA GLN A 87 3.72 1.24 -9.62
C GLN A 87 3.68 0.06 -8.62
N GLY A 88 3.53 -1.15 -9.14
CA GLY A 88 3.32 -2.33 -8.29
C GLY A 88 4.43 -2.59 -7.29
N SER A 89 5.69 -2.50 -7.69
CA SER A 89 6.81 -2.75 -6.78
C SER A 89 6.90 -1.75 -5.63
N PRO A 90 6.76 -0.43 -5.86
CA PRO A 90 6.63 0.52 -4.76
C PRO A 90 5.43 0.25 -3.85
N MET A 91 4.28 -0.14 -4.41
CA MET A 91 3.09 -0.43 -3.60
C MET A 91 3.31 -1.57 -2.62
N THR A 92 4.07 -2.59 -3.00
CA THR A 92 4.35 -3.73 -2.13
C THR A 92 5.63 -3.58 -1.33
N GLY A 93 6.61 -2.83 -1.84
CA GLY A 93 7.96 -2.79 -1.28
C GLY A 93 8.24 -1.65 -0.31
N ILE A 94 7.69 -0.47 -0.55
CA ILE A 94 7.95 0.69 0.31
C ILE A 94 7.33 0.47 1.70
N GLY A 95 8.15 0.58 2.73
CA GLY A 95 7.71 0.36 4.11
C GLY A 95 7.46 -1.09 4.47
N ASN A 96 7.86 -2.03 3.62
CA ASN A 96 7.70 -3.46 3.88
C ASN A 96 8.90 -3.97 4.68
N ASN A 97 8.68 -4.32 5.94
CA ASN A 97 9.71 -4.84 6.83
C ASN A 97 9.78 -6.37 6.84
N TYR A 98 8.96 -7.04 6.05
CA TYR A 98 8.83 -8.50 6.07
C TYR A 98 9.55 -9.18 4.91
N GLN A 99 9.70 -8.50 3.80
CA GLN A 99 10.26 -9.06 2.58
C GLN A 99 11.17 -8.03 1.90
N ILE A 100 12.24 -8.52 1.28
CA ILE A 100 13.12 -7.70 0.44
C ILE A 100 12.45 -7.55 -0.92
N ALA A 101 12.39 -6.32 -1.43
CA ALA A 101 11.77 -6.05 -2.72
C ALA A 101 12.59 -5.05 -3.52
N SER A 102 12.58 -5.23 -4.84
CA SER A 102 13.05 -4.20 -5.77
C SER A 102 11.94 -3.17 -5.98
N LEU A 103 12.31 -1.91 -6.11
CA LEU A 103 11.35 -0.83 -6.37
C LEU A 103 11.23 -0.50 -7.86
N SER A 104 11.92 -1.25 -8.72
CA SER A 104 11.85 -1.11 -10.17
C SER A 104 10.82 -2.06 -10.77
N ASN A 105 10.04 -1.56 -11.71
CA ASN A 105 8.93 -2.30 -12.31
C ASN A 105 9.16 -2.68 -13.77
N CYS A 106 10.15 -2.09 -14.42
CA CYS A 106 10.38 -2.31 -15.84
C CYS A 106 11.55 -3.26 -16.06
N PHE A 107 11.39 -4.20 -16.99
CA PHE A 107 12.40 -5.17 -17.34
C PHE A 107 12.65 -5.12 -18.84
N VAL A 108 13.91 -5.34 -19.25
CA VAL A 108 14.29 -5.59 -20.63
C VAL A 108 14.81 -7.02 -20.70
N ILE A 109 14.15 -7.81 -21.53
CA ILE A 109 14.51 -9.20 -21.72
C ILE A 109 15.38 -9.34 -22.97
#